data_43babeacace06de0869452b909f25320
#
_entry.id   43babeacace06de0869452b909f25320
#
_cell.length_a   1.000
_cell.length_b   1.000
_cell.length_c   1.000
_cell.angle_alpha   90.00
_cell.angle_beta   90.00
_cell.angle_gamma   90.00
#
_symmetry.space_group_name_H-M   'P 1'
#
loop_
_entity.id
_entity.type
_entity.pdbx_description
1 polymer ?
#
loop_
_entity_poly.entity_id
_entity_poly.type
_entity_poly.pdbx_seq_one_letter_code
_entity_poly.pdbx_strand_id
1 'polypeptide(L)'
;VQTCALPIYGDIDLKIKTIEYLDHRIVEPVYNATKNWEYGAVSIAILPDHPTPCEIRTHTKEPIPFLIYYPGITPDDVELFDEIACVSGSYGMLKGDEFMNEFMKY
;
A
#
# COMPACT_ATOMS: atom_id res chain seq x y z
N VAL A 1 -4.71 -11.41 -9.65
CA VAL A 1 -5.85 -11.04 -8.80
C VAL A 1 -6.48 -9.77 -9.33
N GLN A 2 -7.74 -9.85 -9.72
CA GLN A 2 -8.47 -8.69 -10.25
C GLN A 2 -9.15 -7.92 -9.11
N THR A 3 -8.35 -7.25 -8.29
CA THR A 3 -8.88 -6.50 -7.15
C THR A 3 -9.76 -5.32 -7.56
N CYS A 4 -9.55 -4.76 -8.75
CA CYS A 4 -10.36 -3.65 -9.27
C CYS A 4 -11.78 -4.07 -9.63
N ALA A 5 -12.00 -5.33 -10.01
CA ALA A 5 -13.33 -5.80 -10.39
C ALA A 5 -14.29 -5.86 -9.20
N LEU A 6 -13.80 -6.20 -8.01
CA LEU A 6 -14.62 -6.36 -6.82
C LEU A 6 -15.32 -5.07 -6.38
N PRO A 7 -14.62 -3.93 -6.27
CA PRO A 7 -15.28 -2.65 -5.96
C PRO A 7 -16.27 -2.21 -7.04
N ILE A 8 -15.98 -2.50 -8.32
CA ILE A 8 -16.88 -2.17 -9.42
C ILE A 8 -18.22 -2.89 -9.26
N TYR A 9 -18.21 -4.14 -8.76
CA TYR A 9 -19.42 -4.89 -8.44
C TYR A 9 -20.05 -4.49 -7.10
N GLY A 10 -19.37 -3.63 -6.32
CA GLY A 10 -19.86 -3.14 -5.04
C GLY A 10 -19.86 -4.17 -3.91
N ASP A 11 -19.04 -5.22 -4.01
CA ASP A 11 -18.94 -6.26 -2.99
C ASP A 11 -17.87 -5.88 -1.94
N ILE A 12 -18.31 -5.22 -0.88
CA ILE A 12 -17.44 -4.72 0.19
C ILE A 12 -16.78 -5.86 0.95
N ASP A 13 -17.53 -6.91 1.31
CA ASP A 13 -17.00 -8.02 2.09
C ASP A 13 -15.92 -8.78 1.32
N LEU A 14 -16.13 -9.01 0.04
CA LEU A 14 -15.17 -9.67 -0.82
C LEU A 14 -13.92 -8.81 -1.03
N LYS A 15 -14.08 -7.49 -1.12
CA LYS A 15 -12.97 -6.55 -1.19
C LYS A 15 -12.09 -6.64 0.06
N ILE A 16 -12.70 -6.62 1.24
CA ILE A 16 -11.98 -6.74 2.52
C ILE A 16 -11.22 -8.06 2.59
N LYS A 17 -11.86 -9.17 2.27
CA LYS A 17 -11.21 -10.49 2.24
C LYS A 17 -10.04 -10.53 1.26
N THR A 18 -10.17 -9.92 0.10
CA THR A 18 -9.11 -9.87 -0.89
C THR A 18 -7.89 -9.10 -0.37
N ILE A 19 -8.11 -7.97 0.30
CA ILE A 19 -7.03 -7.20 0.92
C ILE A 19 -6.33 -8.03 2.00
N GLU A 20 -7.07 -8.71 2.85
CA GLU A 20 -6.52 -9.61 3.88
C GLU A 20 -5.70 -10.75 3.26
N TYR A 21 -6.17 -11.32 2.15
CA TYR A 21 -5.43 -12.35 1.41
C TYR A 21 -4.12 -11.82 0.84
N LEU A 22 -4.12 -10.61 0.30
CA LEU A 22 -2.89 -9.98 -0.21
C LEU A 22 -1.87 -9.80 0.90
N ASP A 23 -2.32 -9.37 2.08
CA ASP A 23 -1.45 -9.24 3.25
C ASP A 23 -0.84 -10.58 3.64
N HIS A 24 -1.65 -11.59 3.85
CA HIS A 24 -1.18 -12.91 4.29
C HIS A 24 -0.35 -13.66 3.25
N ARG A 25 -0.70 -13.56 1.97
CA ARG A 25 -0.12 -14.41 0.93
C ARG A 25 1.00 -13.75 0.14
N ILE A 26 1.09 -12.44 0.16
CA ILE A 26 2.10 -11.70 -0.59
C ILE A 26 2.97 -10.86 0.33
N VAL A 27 2.37 -9.93 1.07
CA VAL A 27 3.12 -8.97 1.90
C VAL A 27 3.90 -9.67 3.00
N GLU A 28 3.23 -10.50 3.79
CA GLU A 28 3.85 -11.21 4.92
C GLU A 28 4.98 -12.15 4.46
N PRO A 29 4.79 -13.04 3.48
CA PRO A 29 5.87 -13.90 3.00
C PRO A 29 7.05 -13.12 2.41
N VAL A 30 6.81 -12.08 1.64
CA VAL A 30 7.87 -11.26 1.06
C VAL A 30 8.65 -10.54 2.16
N TYR A 31 7.97 -9.93 3.12
CA TYR A 31 8.61 -9.26 4.25
C TYR A 31 9.45 -10.25 5.05
N ASN A 32 8.89 -11.41 5.40
CA ASN A 32 9.61 -12.43 6.18
C ASN A 32 10.83 -13.01 5.45
N ALA A 33 10.73 -13.16 4.13
CA ALA A 33 11.85 -13.67 3.32
C ALA A 33 12.96 -12.64 3.17
N THR A 34 12.64 -11.34 3.18
CA THR A 34 13.59 -10.27 2.83
C THR A 34 14.12 -9.48 4.01
N LYS A 35 13.46 -9.54 5.18
CA LYS A 35 13.85 -8.73 6.35
C LYS A 35 15.28 -9.01 6.85
N ASN A 36 15.79 -10.21 6.62
CA ASN A 36 17.17 -10.62 6.95
C ASN A 36 17.90 -11.15 5.71
N TRP A 37 17.70 -10.50 4.56
CA TRP A 37 18.26 -10.94 3.29
C TRP A 37 19.79 -10.82 3.30
N GLU A 38 20.48 -11.93 3.05
CA GLU A 38 21.95 -11.99 3.13
C GLU A 38 22.66 -11.22 2.02
N TYR A 39 21.99 -10.94 0.91
CA TYR A 39 22.56 -10.25 -0.24
C TYR A 39 22.36 -8.73 -0.23
N GLY A 40 21.77 -8.19 0.84
CA GLY A 40 21.58 -6.77 0.99
C GLY A 40 20.22 -6.38 1.58
N ALA A 41 20.03 -5.09 1.81
CA ALA A 41 18.76 -4.57 2.31
C ALA A 41 17.72 -4.52 1.18
N VAL A 42 16.48 -4.90 1.50
CA VAL A 42 15.37 -4.87 0.56
C VAL A 42 14.35 -3.85 1.04
N SER A 43 14.07 -2.84 0.22
CA SER A 43 13.03 -1.85 0.48
C SER A 43 11.74 -2.29 -0.18
N ILE A 44 10.61 -2.06 0.49
CA ILE A 44 9.30 -2.49 0.02
C ILE A 44 8.37 -1.29 -0.04
N ALA A 45 7.68 -1.12 -1.16
CA ALA A 45 6.61 -0.14 -1.29
C ALA A 45 5.30 -0.84 -1.58
N ILE A 46 4.24 -0.40 -0.93
CA ILE A 46 2.89 -0.92 -1.11
C ILE A 46 1.97 0.25 -1.40
N LEU A 47 1.27 0.19 -2.52
CA LEU A 47 0.29 1.20 -2.88
C LEU A 47 -0.74 0.60 -3.85
N PRO A 48 -1.99 1.04 -3.79
CA PRO A 48 -2.96 0.68 -4.81
C PRO A 48 -2.71 1.46 -6.10
N ASP A 49 -3.31 1.00 -7.18
CA ASP A 49 -3.21 1.67 -8.48
C ASP A 49 -4.01 2.98 -8.48
N HIS A 50 -5.27 2.91 -8.06
CA HIS A 50 -6.18 4.04 -7.99
C HIS A 50 -7.34 3.73 -7.04
N PRO A 51 -8.08 4.75 -6.54
CA PRO A 51 -9.28 4.47 -5.76
C PRO A 51 -10.36 3.84 -6.64
N THR A 52 -11.09 2.87 -6.06
CA THR A 52 -12.27 2.27 -6.68
C THR A 52 -13.32 2.03 -5.59
N PRO A 53 -13.99 3.09 -5.11
CA PRO A 53 -14.96 2.94 -4.03
C PRO A 53 -16.13 2.06 -4.44
N CYS A 54 -16.53 1.15 -3.55
CA CYS A 54 -17.67 0.26 -3.80
C CYS A 54 -18.98 1.02 -4.00
N GLU A 55 -19.14 2.16 -3.35
CA GLU A 55 -20.34 3.00 -3.44
C GLU A 55 -20.53 3.58 -4.83
N ILE A 56 -19.43 4.00 -5.48
CA ILE A 56 -19.46 4.61 -6.81
C ILE A 56 -19.33 3.55 -7.91
N ARG A 57 -18.68 2.43 -7.61
CA ARG A 57 -18.45 1.30 -8.54
C ARG A 57 -17.65 1.70 -9.78
N THR A 58 -16.81 2.73 -9.66
CA THR A 58 -15.94 3.20 -10.73
C THR A 58 -14.67 3.81 -10.15
N HIS A 59 -13.72 4.15 -11.01
CA HIS A 59 -12.48 4.79 -10.59
C HIS A 59 -12.71 6.26 -10.23
N THR A 60 -11.94 6.77 -9.26
CA THR A 60 -11.96 8.17 -8.87
C THR A 60 -10.54 8.75 -8.96
N LYS A 61 -10.45 10.09 -8.86
CA LYS A 61 -9.17 10.81 -8.91
C LYS A 61 -8.65 11.18 -7.51
N GLU A 62 -9.25 10.62 -6.47
CA GLU A 62 -8.81 10.88 -5.11
C GLU A 62 -7.42 10.32 -4.83
N PRO A 63 -6.66 10.91 -3.89
CA PRO A 63 -5.38 10.37 -3.48
C PRO A 63 -5.49 8.94 -2.94
N ILE A 64 -4.44 8.16 -3.15
CA ILE A 64 -4.34 6.80 -2.63
C ILE A 64 -3.36 6.75 -1.46
N PRO A 65 -3.55 5.83 -0.49
CA PRO A 65 -2.55 5.61 0.55
C PRO A 65 -1.34 4.89 -0.02
N PHE A 66 -0.17 5.14 0.56
CA PHE A 66 1.02 4.35 0.26
C PHE A 66 1.82 4.08 1.52
N LEU A 67 2.62 3.03 1.46
CA LEU A 67 3.53 2.63 2.52
C LEU A 67 4.90 2.35 1.92
N ILE A 68 5.95 2.86 2.56
CA ILE A 68 7.33 2.55 2.20
C ILE A 68 8.03 1.98 3.42
N TYR A 69 8.63 0.82 3.26
CA TYR A 69 9.44 0.17 4.28
C TYR A 69 10.91 0.18 3.86
N TYR A 70 11.76 0.69 4.75
CA TYR A 70 13.22 0.59 4.62
C TYR A 70 13.78 -0.12 5.84
N PRO A 71 14.62 -1.15 5.67
CA PRO A 71 15.26 -1.79 6.81
C PRO A 71 16.13 -0.81 7.61
N GLY A 72 15.96 -0.82 8.93
CA GLY A 72 16.75 0.03 9.82
C GLY A 72 16.29 1.47 9.95
N ILE A 73 15.24 1.89 9.26
CA ILE A 73 14.66 3.23 9.40
C ILE A 73 13.52 3.17 10.41
N THR A 74 13.51 4.13 11.34
CA THR A 74 12.44 4.23 12.33
C THR A 74 11.12 4.62 11.64
N PRO A 75 10.02 3.88 11.85
CA PRO A 75 8.73 4.22 11.26
C PRO A 75 8.15 5.48 11.87
N ASP A 76 7.19 6.11 11.19
CA ASP A 76 6.38 7.16 11.77
C ASP A 76 5.32 6.57 12.72
N ASP A 77 4.45 7.43 13.27
CA ASP A 77 3.46 7.02 14.27
C ASP A 77 2.17 6.46 13.66
N VAL A 78 2.08 6.36 12.34
CA VAL A 78 0.90 5.84 11.67
C VAL A 78 0.90 4.32 11.70
N GLU A 79 -0.15 3.73 12.28
CA GLU A 79 -0.25 2.27 12.47
C GLU A 79 -1.24 1.60 11.53
N LEU A 80 -2.10 2.38 10.85
CA LEU A 80 -3.11 1.86 9.95
C LEU A 80 -2.83 2.27 8.50
N PHE A 81 -3.09 1.35 7.58
CA PHE A 81 -2.91 1.57 6.15
C PHE A 81 -4.28 1.80 5.50
N ASP A 82 -4.74 3.05 5.56
CA ASP A 82 -5.98 3.48 4.92
C ASP A 82 -5.89 4.98 4.54
N GLU A 83 -6.86 5.45 3.80
CA GLU A 83 -6.87 6.81 3.25
C GLU A 83 -6.95 7.89 4.34
N ILE A 84 -7.52 7.56 5.49
CA ILE A 84 -7.69 8.50 6.60
C ILE A 84 -6.40 8.59 7.43
N ALA A 85 -5.89 7.44 7.85
CA ALA A 85 -4.71 7.36 8.70
C ALA A 85 -3.45 7.86 7.97
N CYS A 86 -3.30 7.54 6.70
CA CYS A 86 -2.12 7.93 5.92
C CYS A 86 -1.98 9.44 5.71
N VAL A 87 -3.03 10.23 5.92
CA VAL A 87 -2.93 11.70 5.90
C VAL A 87 -1.90 12.21 6.91
N SER A 88 -1.75 11.51 8.03
CA SER A 88 -0.79 11.86 9.10
C SER A 88 0.60 11.27 8.89
N GLY A 89 0.84 10.61 7.77
CA GLY A 89 2.13 10.01 7.46
C GLY A 89 3.23 11.05 7.24
N SER A 90 4.48 10.64 7.48
CA SER A 90 5.65 11.53 7.44
C SER A 90 5.97 12.08 6.04
N TYR A 91 5.54 11.39 4.98
CA TYR A 91 5.80 11.84 3.62
C TYR A 91 4.81 12.89 3.12
N GLY A 92 3.65 13.01 3.76
CA GLY A 92 2.58 13.86 3.25
C GLY A 92 2.06 13.39 1.88
N MET A 93 1.59 14.34 1.07
CA MET A 93 1.08 14.02 -0.26
C MET A 93 2.21 14.09 -1.29
N LEU A 94 2.42 12.98 -2.02
CA LEU A 94 3.39 12.91 -3.11
C LEU A 94 2.65 12.81 -4.45
N LYS A 95 3.21 13.41 -5.48
CA LYS A 95 2.68 13.38 -6.84
C LYS A 95 3.60 12.57 -7.75
N GLY A 96 3.02 11.74 -8.60
CA GLY A 96 3.70 11.10 -9.71
C GLY A 96 5.12 10.63 -9.41
N ASP A 97 6.08 11.30 -10.02
CA ASP A 97 7.50 10.97 -9.91
C ASP A 97 8.10 11.23 -8.52
N GLU A 98 7.49 12.08 -7.71
CA GLU A 98 7.97 12.33 -6.34
C GLU A 98 7.97 11.05 -5.50
N PHE A 99 6.98 10.16 -5.70
CA PHE A 99 6.94 8.88 -5.00
C PHE A 99 8.16 8.02 -5.33
N MET A 100 8.50 7.87 -6.60
CA MET A 100 9.67 7.07 -7.01
C MET A 100 10.97 7.69 -6.50
N ASN A 101 11.08 9.01 -6.51
CA ASN A 101 12.24 9.70 -5.97
C ASN A 101 12.42 9.42 -4.48
N GLU A 102 11.33 9.43 -3.70
CA GLU A 102 11.40 9.07 -2.28
C GLU A 102 11.72 7.58 -2.07
N PHE A 103 11.10 6.69 -2.84
CA PHE A 103 11.34 5.25 -2.72
C PHE A 103 12.77 4.87 -3.05
N MET A 104 13.37 5.48 -4.06
CA MET A 104 14.74 5.18 -4.50
C MET A 104 15.83 5.88 -3.69
N LYS A 105 15.45 6.63 -2.67
CA LYS A 105 16.37 7.44 -1.87
C LYS A 105 17.35 6.62 -1.04
N TYR A 106 16.97 5.41 -0.66
CA TYR A 106 17.81 4.52 0.15
C TYR A 106 18.21 3.23 -0.58
#